data_905ac73cdf4d9a1192ae79569e1e53f8
#
_entry.id   905ac73cdf4d9a1192ae79569e1e53f8
#
_cell.length_a   1.000
_cell.length_b   1.000
_cell.length_c   1.000
_cell.angle_alpha   90.00
_cell.angle_beta   90.00
_cell.angle_gamma   90.00
#
_symmetry.space_group_name_H-M   'P 1'
#
loop_
_entity.id
_entity.type
_entity.pdbx_description
1 polymer ?
#
loop_
_entity_poly.entity_id
_entity_poly.type
_entity_poly.pdbx_seq_one_letter_code
_entity_poly.pdbx_strand_id
1 'polypeptide(L)'
;MSDTSAASTPAAPAAPLLTTPLHALHIELGAKMVPFGGYDMPVQYATGILAEHRHTRTAAGLFDVSHMGQVLLTGDDAAAALETLVPVDIVDLGPFKQRYALFTNAQGGILDDLMVTRRADDLFVVVNAACKQQDIAHLQQHIGTRCTVQPLPEQALLALQGPQAVTALARLNPEVQKLVFMTGGHFTLAGIGCFVTRSGYTGEDGFEISVPSGQAEQLARALLAQPEVLPIGLGARDTLRLEAGLCLYGHDIDTTTTPVEGALTWAIQKVRRAGGARAGGYPGADVIGAQLAQGANGVQGGVSRKRVGLISTERMPVREGAQVVDAAGAPIGRVTSGSLGPSINQPVALAYLATSHTAIGTEVFAVVRDKRVAMTVAALPFVPNGYFRG
;
A
#
# COMPACT_ATOMS: atom_id res chain seq x y z
N MET A 1 -36.05 39.54 24.59
CA MET A 1 -35.29 38.62 25.44
C MET A 1 -35.92 37.25 25.28
N SER A 2 -35.40 36.42 24.45
CA SER A 2 -35.75 35.01 24.34
C SER A 2 -34.47 34.27 23.91
N ASP A 3 -33.87 33.71 24.93
CA ASP A 3 -32.64 32.91 24.85
C ASP A 3 -33.02 31.51 24.39
N THR A 4 -32.74 31.16 23.15
CA THR A 4 -32.90 29.79 22.62
C THR A 4 -31.53 29.11 22.66
N SER A 5 -31.23 28.52 23.80
CA SER A 5 -30.15 27.55 23.95
C SER A 5 -30.39 26.37 23.03
N ALA A 6 -29.60 26.28 21.96
CA ALA A 6 -29.54 25.10 21.09
C ALA A 6 -28.85 23.98 21.88
N ALA A 7 -29.62 23.00 22.32
CA ALA A 7 -29.11 21.77 22.90
C ALA A 7 -28.29 21.01 21.83
N SER A 8 -27.00 20.87 22.06
CA SER A 8 -26.13 20.02 21.26
C SER A 8 -26.56 18.55 21.43
N THR A 9 -27.03 17.95 20.35
CA THR A 9 -27.31 16.50 20.31
C THR A 9 -26.01 15.75 20.63
N PRO A 10 -26.01 14.82 21.60
CA PRO A 10 -24.81 14.02 21.87
C PRO A 10 -24.46 13.20 20.65
N ALA A 11 -23.17 13.22 20.26
CA ALA A 11 -22.66 12.39 19.18
C ALA A 11 -22.97 10.92 19.49
N ALA A 12 -23.50 10.19 18.50
CA ALA A 12 -23.74 8.75 18.63
C ALA A 12 -22.44 8.05 19.07
N PRO A 13 -22.51 7.04 19.96
CA PRO A 13 -21.32 6.32 20.38
C PRO A 13 -20.65 5.70 19.15
N ALA A 14 -19.32 5.89 19.05
CA ALA A 14 -18.53 5.28 17.97
C ALA A 14 -18.75 3.75 17.99
N ALA A 15 -18.95 3.16 16.81
CA ALA A 15 -19.07 1.72 16.68
C ALA A 15 -17.84 1.02 17.30
N PRO A 16 -18.00 -0.12 17.97
CA PRO A 16 -16.86 -0.84 18.54
C PRO A 16 -15.87 -1.22 17.43
N LEU A 17 -14.57 -1.08 17.71
CA LEU A 17 -13.53 -1.47 16.78
C LEU A 17 -13.54 -2.99 16.59
N LEU A 18 -13.28 -3.41 15.35
CA LEU A 18 -13.02 -4.82 15.03
C LEU A 18 -11.64 -5.22 15.57
N THR A 19 -11.43 -6.52 15.74
CA THR A 19 -10.15 -7.09 16.16
C THR A 19 -9.64 -8.08 15.12
N THR A 20 -8.32 -8.22 15.02
CA THR A 20 -7.69 -9.27 14.21
C THR A 20 -7.55 -10.56 15.01
N PRO A 21 -7.28 -11.71 14.36
CA PRO A 21 -6.98 -12.96 15.07
C PRO A 21 -5.80 -12.89 16.03
N LEU A 22 -4.86 -11.92 15.83
CA LEU A 22 -3.69 -11.73 16.68
C LEU A 22 -3.88 -10.68 17.78
N HIS A 23 -5.07 -10.11 17.96
CA HIS A 23 -5.32 -9.01 18.90
C HIS A 23 -4.86 -9.35 20.33
N ALA A 24 -5.18 -10.54 20.83
CA ALA A 24 -4.75 -10.98 22.17
C ALA A 24 -3.22 -11.11 22.26
N LEU A 25 -2.57 -11.60 21.21
CA LEU A 25 -1.12 -11.71 21.14
C LEU A 25 -0.47 -10.33 21.13
N HIS A 26 -1.04 -9.33 20.46
CA HIS A 26 -0.51 -7.96 20.50
C HIS A 26 -0.52 -7.39 21.92
N ILE A 27 -1.60 -7.59 22.67
CA ILE A 27 -1.71 -7.17 24.07
C ILE A 27 -0.68 -7.92 24.95
N GLU A 28 -0.55 -9.24 24.78
CA GLU A 28 0.45 -10.07 25.48
C GLU A 28 1.87 -9.55 25.24
N LEU A 29 2.18 -9.16 24.00
CA LEU A 29 3.50 -8.63 23.62
C LEU A 29 3.71 -7.16 24.00
N GLY A 30 2.77 -6.54 24.71
CA GLY A 30 2.85 -5.17 25.20
C GLY A 30 2.72 -4.11 24.11
N ALA A 31 1.96 -4.38 23.06
CA ALA A 31 1.71 -3.41 22.00
C ALA A 31 0.88 -2.21 22.50
N LYS A 32 1.20 -1.02 21.99
CA LYS A 32 0.32 0.13 22.08
C LYS A 32 -0.72 0.05 20.96
N MET A 33 -1.99 -0.14 21.34
CA MET A 33 -3.08 -0.27 20.40
C MET A 33 -3.68 1.08 20.03
N VAL A 34 -4.16 1.22 18.77
CA VAL A 34 -4.81 2.43 18.24
C VAL A 34 -5.88 2.05 17.21
N PRO A 35 -6.93 2.87 17.04
CA PRO A 35 -7.88 2.71 15.94
C PRO A 35 -7.18 2.92 14.58
N PHE A 36 -7.34 1.95 13.67
CA PHE A 36 -6.85 2.03 12.30
C PHE A 36 -7.73 1.20 11.36
N GLY A 37 -8.25 1.81 10.28
CA GLY A 37 -9.09 1.12 9.29
C GLY A 37 -10.31 0.40 9.87
N GLY A 38 -10.87 0.90 11.00
CA GLY A 38 -11.99 0.28 11.71
C GLY A 38 -11.58 -0.83 12.69
N TYR A 39 -10.29 -1.11 12.84
CA TYR A 39 -9.73 -2.14 13.72
C TYR A 39 -8.94 -1.52 14.88
N ASP A 40 -8.84 -2.27 16.00
CA ASP A 40 -7.88 -1.99 17.07
C ASP A 40 -6.54 -2.67 16.73
N MET A 41 -5.53 -1.85 16.38
CA MET A 41 -4.27 -2.32 15.77
C MET A 41 -3.05 -1.87 16.55
N PRO A 42 -1.95 -2.65 16.55
CA PRO A 42 -0.69 -2.28 17.20
C PRO A 42 0.01 -1.16 16.41
N VAL A 43 0.17 0.03 17.02
CA VAL A 43 0.95 1.11 16.40
C VAL A 43 2.45 0.92 16.62
N GLN A 44 2.84 0.39 17.78
CA GLN A 44 4.22 0.05 18.14
C GLN A 44 4.25 -0.93 19.31
N TYR A 45 5.38 -1.60 19.47
CA TYR A 45 5.72 -2.40 20.65
C TYR A 45 6.68 -1.66 21.58
N ALA A 46 7.17 -2.31 22.63
CA ALA A 46 8.01 -1.69 23.66
C ALA A 46 9.31 -1.08 23.12
N THR A 47 9.85 -1.62 22.03
CA THR A 47 11.06 -1.12 21.37
C THR A 47 10.86 0.24 20.68
N GLY A 48 9.65 0.56 20.31
CA GLY A 48 9.26 1.82 19.67
C GLY A 48 9.54 1.85 18.15
N ILE A 49 8.86 2.77 17.47
CA ILE A 49 8.80 2.88 16.01
C ILE A 49 10.19 2.89 15.35
N LEU A 50 11.14 3.67 15.88
CA LEU A 50 12.47 3.81 15.27
C LEU A 50 13.28 2.52 15.33
N ALA A 51 13.20 1.80 16.45
CA ALA A 51 13.90 0.53 16.61
C ALA A 51 13.26 -0.56 15.76
N GLU A 52 11.92 -0.61 15.72
CA GLU A 52 11.16 -1.52 14.87
C GLU A 52 11.47 -1.31 13.38
N HIS A 53 11.52 -0.05 12.93
CA HIS A 53 11.90 0.30 11.57
C HIS A 53 13.30 -0.21 11.22
N ARG A 54 14.30 0.12 12.06
CA ARG A 54 15.70 -0.30 11.86
C ARG A 54 15.87 -1.81 11.90
N HIS A 55 15.12 -2.48 12.78
CA HIS A 55 15.12 -3.93 12.86
C HIS A 55 14.63 -4.55 11.55
N THR A 56 13.54 -4.05 11.00
CA THR A 56 13.00 -4.51 9.70
C THR A 56 14.00 -4.30 8.56
N ARG A 57 14.78 -3.20 8.57
CA ARG A 57 15.83 -2.94 7.58
C ARG A 57 17.04 -3.87 7.69
N THR A 58 17.29 -4.46 8.83
CA THR A 58 18.53 -5.25 9.08
C THR A 58 18.30 -6.73 9.38
N ALA A 59 17.08 -7.09 9.78
CA ALA A 59 16.72 -8.45 10.18
C ALA A 59 15.38 -8.87 9.58
N ALA A 60 14.38 -9.21 10.40
CA ALA A 60 13.04 -9.57 9.95
C ALA A 60 11.98 -9.02 10.91
N GLY A 61 10.99 -8.33 10.37
CA GLY A 61 9.83 -7.85 11.10
C GLY A 61 8.56 -8.63 10.74
N LEU A 62 7.79 -9.03 11.74
CA LEU A 62 6.48 -9.64 11.59
C LEU A 62 5.39 -8.59 11.83
N PHE A 63 4.56 -8.36 10.81
CA PHE A 63 3.43 -7.43 10.84
C PHE A 63 2.12 -8.20 10.78
N ASP A 64 1.16 -7.85 11.62
CA ASP A 64 -0.22 -8.25 11.40
C ASP A 64 -0.89 -7.28 10.42
N VAL A 65 -1.31 -7.80 9.28
CA VAL A 65 -2.06 -7.07 8.26
C VAL A 65 -3.42 -7.73 7.99
N SER A 66 -3.94 -8.50 8.96
CA SER A 66 -5.20 -9.24 8.86
C SER A 66 -6.44 -8.34 8.76
N HIS A 67 -6.31 -7.03 9.01
CA HIS A 67 -7.36 -6.04 8.74
C HIS A 67 -7.62 -5.85 7.24
N MET A 68 -6.68 -6.20 6.37
CA MET A 68 -6.86 -6.18 4.90
C MET A 68 -7.96 -7.14 4.45
N GLY A 69 -8.56 -6.88 3.28
CA GLY A 69 -9.52 -7.78 2.65
C GLY A 69 -8.83 -8.80 1.75
N GLN A 70 -9.30 -10.05 1.79
CA GLN A 70 -8.85 -11.12 0.90
C GLN A 70 -10.05 -11.66 0.13
N VAL A 71 -9.93 -11.82 -1.20
CA VAL A 71 -11.02 -12.25 -2.09
C VAL A 71 -10.48 -13.24 -3.11
N LEU A 72 -11.27 -14.28 -3.43
CA LEU A 72 -11.03 -15.13 -4.60
C LEU A 72 -12.00 -14.75 -5.72
N LEU A 73 -11.46 -14.69 -6.94
CA LEU A 73 -12.26 -14.57 -8.17
C LEU A 73 -12.08 -15.88 -8.94
N THR A 74 -13.15 -16.65 -9.06
CA THR A 74 -13.14 -18.01 -9.66
C THR A 74 -14.02 -18.07 -10.90
N GLY A 75 -13.55 -18.75 -11.92
CA GLY A 75 -14.22 -18.95 -13.21
C GLY A 75 -13.32 -18.58 -14.38
N ASP A 76 -13.59 -19.16 -15.55
CA ASP A 76 -12.75 -19.02 -16.76
C ASP A 76 -12.64 -17.57 -17.22
N ASP A 77 -13.65 -16.76 -16.96
CA ASP A 77 -13.73 -15.35 -17.35
C ASP A 77 -13.18 -14.37 -16.27
N ALA A 78 -12.74 -14.86 -15.11
CA ALA A 78 -12.38 -14.01 -13.97
C ALA A 78 -11.31 -12.95 -14.31
N ALA A 79 -10.29 -13.32 -15.08
CA ALA A 79 -9.22 -12.39 -15.47
C ALA A 79 -9.71 -11.30 -16.43
N ALA A 80 -10.49 -11.69 -17.46
CA ALA A 80 -11.06 -10.74 -18.40
C ALA A 80 -12.14 -9.85 -17.73
N ALA A 81 -12.90 -10.41 -16.79
CA ALA A 81 -13.84 -9.66 -15.99
C ALA A 81 -13.15 -8.60 -15.14
N LEU A 82 -12.07 -8.97 -14.41
CA LEU A 82 -11.32 -8.02 -13.58
C LEU A 82 -10.66 -6.91 -14.43
N GLU A 83 -10.17 -7.22 -15.64
CA GLU A 83 -9.62 -6.21 -16.56
C GLU A 83 -10.63 -5.12 -16.97
N THR A 84 -11.93 -5.36 -16.81
CA THR A 84 -12.92 -4.31 -17.04
C THR A 84 -13.01 -3.28 -15.92
N LEU A 85 -12.33 -3.50 -14.80
CA LEU A 85 -12.32 -2.62 -13.64
C LEU A 85 -10.95 -1.97 -13.37
N VAL A 86 -9.88 -2.50 -13.99
CA VAL A 86 -8.51 -2.06 -13.73
C VAL A 86 -7.75 -1.71 -15.01
N PRO A 87 -6.88 -0.69 -15.02
CA PRO A 87 -6.04 -0.35 -16.16
C PRO A 87 -4.84 -1.30 -16.33
N VAL A 88 -4.86 -2.45 -15.70
CA VAL A 88 -3.73 -3.37 -15.54
C VAL A 88 -4.00 -4.65 -16.31
N ASP A 89 -2.94 -5.24 -16.89
CA ASP A 89 -3.02 -6.52 -17.59
C ASP A 89 -3.13 -7.67 -16.58
N ILE A 90 -4.31 -8.31 -16.55
CA ILE A 90 -4.59 -9.49 -15.72
C ILE A 90 -4.72 -10.76 -16.58
N VAL A 91 -5.18 -10.63 -17.81
CA VAL A 91 -5.36 -11.78 -18.73
C VAL A 91 -4.04 -12.50 -19.00
N ASP A 92 -2.96 -11.75 -19.23
CA ASP A 92 -1.62 -12.33 -19.50
C ASP A 92 -0.78 -12.48 -18.21
N LEU A 93 -1.38 -12.31 -17.03
CA LEU A 93 -0.68 -12.60 -15.77
C LEU A 93 -0.43 -14.11 -15.67
N GLY A 94 0.84 -14.53 -15.68
CA GLY A 94 1.22 -15.95 -15.64
C GLY A 94 0.88 -16.62 -14.30
N PRO A 95 0.85 -17.97 -14.27
CA PRO A 95 0.59 -18.72 -13.04
C PRO A 95 1.54 -18.35 -11.91
N PHE A 96 0.99 -18.18 -10.71
CA PHE A 96 1.69 -17.79 -9.50
C PHE A 96 2.44 -16.46 -9.58
N LYS A 97 2.15 -15.64 -10.59
CA LYS A 97 2.63 -14.26 -10.66
C LYS A 97 1.65 -13.32 -9.97
N GLN A 98 2.20 -12.28 -9.36
CA GLN A 98 1.45 -11.22 -8.68
C GLN A 98 1.62 -9.89 -9.41
N ARG A 99 0.61 -9.04 -9.31
CA ARG A 99 0.61 -7.71 -9.92
C ARG A 99 -0.11 -6.70 -9.04
N TYR A 100 0.46 -5.50 -8.94
CA TYR A 100 -0.21 -4.35 -8.37
C TYR A 100 -1.23 -3.81 -9.36
N ALA A 101 -2.42 -3.53 -8.90
CA ALA A 101 -3.52 -3.04 -9.72
C ALA A 101 -4.23 -1.86 -9.04
N LEU A 102 -5.10 -1.19 -9.79
CA LEU A 102 -5.83 -0.01 -9.34
C LEU A 102 -7.28 -0.13 -9.80
N PHE A 103 -8.25 0.00 -8.90
CA PHE A 103 -9.61 0.31 -9.31
C PHE A 103 -9.70 1.79 -9.68
N THR A 104 -10.38 2.11 -10.77
CA THR A 104 -10.53 3.49 -11.24
C THR A 104 -11.99 3.85 -11.45
N ASN A 105 -12.33 5.14 -11.29
CA ASN A 105 -13.64 5.70 -11.59
C ASN A 105 -13.70 6.28 -13.01
N ALA A 106 -14.88 6.71 -13.44
CA ALA A 106 -15.11 7.27 -14.78
C ALA A 106 -14.28 8.54 -15.08
N GLN A 107 -13.83 9.26 -14.05
CA GLN A 107 -12.97 10.44 -14.17
C GLN A 107 -11.46 10.07 -14.13
N GLY A 108 -11.12 8.78 -14.08
CA GLY A 108 -9.76 8.27 -14.00
C GLY A 108 -9.15 8.32 -12.59
N GLY A 109 -9.92 8.73 -11.58
CA GLY A 109 -9.47 8.72 -10.17
C GLY A 109 -9.38 7.30 -9.61
N ILE A 110 -8.49 7.09 -8.65
CA ILE A 110 -8.21 5.79 -8.04
C ILE A 110 -9.22 5.52 -6.91
N LEU A 111 -10.01 4.45 -7.01
CA LEU A 111 -10.96 4.03 -5.97
C LEU A 111 -10.29 3.22 -4.86
N ASP A 112 -9.33 2.40 -5.21
CA ASP A 112 -8.39 1.71 -4.32
C ASP A 112 -7.21 1.14 -5.11
N ASP A 113 -6.12 0.78 -4.41
CA ASP A 113 -5.03 -0.01 -4.94
C ASP A 113 -5.03 -1.42 -4.34
N LEU A 114 -4.69 -2.42 -5.14
CA LEU A 114 -4.86 -3.82 -4.78
C LEU A 114 -3.74 -4.70 -5.33
N MET A 115 -3.57 -5.88 -4.70
CA MET A 115 -2.65 -6.90 -5.18
C MET A 115 -3.43 -8.06 -5.79
N VAL A 116 -3.08 -8.47 -7.00
CA VAL A 116 -3.72 -9.59 -7.70
C VAL A 116 -2.68 -10.67 -7.96
N THR A 117 -2.91 -11.88 -7.48
CA THR A 117 -2.06 -13.04 -7.73
C THR A 117 -2.86 -14.09 -8.49
N ARG A 118 -2.36 -14.52 -9.66
CA ARG A 118 -2.96 -15.66 -10.37
C ARG A 118 -2.52 -16.96 -9.67
N ARG A 119 -3.46 -17.72 -9.14
CA ARG A 119 -3.21 -19.09 -8.66
C ARG A 119 -3.51 -20.09 -9.79
N ALA A 120 -3.54 -21.37 -9.49
CA ALA A 120 -3.82 -22.41 -10.51
C ALA A 120 -5.20 -22.22 -11.14
N ASP A 121 -6.23 -22.00 -10.31
CA ASP A 121 -7.64 -22.06 -10.72
C ASP A 121 -8.42 -20.77 -10.46
N ASP A 122 -7.76 -19.74 -9.90
CA ASP A 122 -8.41 -18.49 -9.49
C ASP A 122 -7.44 -17.29 -9.46
N LEU A 123 -8.02 -16.11 -9.17
CA LEU A 123 -7.26 -14.92 -8.81
C LEU A 123 -7.44 -14.65 -7.32
N PHE A 124 -6.34 -14.59 -6.60
CA PHE A 124 -6.30 -14.17 -5.20
C PHE A 124 -6.04 -12.66 -5.15
N VAL A 125 -6.97 -11.93 -4.56
CA VAL A 125 -6.96 -10.45 -4.50
C VAL A 125 -6.87 -10.00 -3.06
N VAL A 126 -5.96 -9.04 -2.78
CA VAL A 126 -5.84 -8.36 -1.49
C VAL A 126 -6.18 -6.90 -1.69
N VAL A 127 -7.12 -6.37 -0.89
CA VAL A 127 -7.63 -4.98 -0.92
C VAL A 127 -7.40 -4.27 0.41
N ASN A 128 -7.35 -2.93 0.39
CA ASN A 128 -7.08 -2.14 1.58
C ASN A 128 -8.20 -2.22 2.63
N ALA A 129 -7.82 -2.20 3.90
CA ALA A 129 -8.73 -2.38 5.03
C ALA A 129 -9.90 -1.38 5.04
N ALA A 130 -9.61 -0.09 4.82
CA ALA A 130 -10.61 0.98 4.82
C ALA A 130 -11.60 0.88 3.64
N CYS A 131 -11.15 0.32 2.50
CA CYS A 131 -11.93 0.19 1.27
C CYS A 131 -12.57 -1.21 1.10
N LYS A 132 -12.20 -2.18 1.94
CA LYS A 132 -12.54 -3.60 1.82
C LYS A 132 -14.01 -3.87 1.49
N GLN A 133 -14.95 -3.27 2.20
CA GLN A 133 -16.39 -3.48 1.97
C GLN A 133 -16.84 -2.89 0.63
N GLN A 134 -16.34 -1.70 0.31
CA GLN A 134 -16.62 -1.01 -0.96
C GLN A 134 -16.07 -1.82 -2.14
N ASP A 135 -14.85 -2.34 -2.03
CA ASP A 135 -14.18 -3.09 -3.10
C ASP A 135 -14.83 -4.44 -3.34
N ILE A 136 -15.22 -5.15 -2.28
CA ILE A 136 -15.98 -6.41 -2.39
C ILE A 136 -17.32 -6.14 -3.08
N ALA A 137 -18.05 -5.08 -2.67
CA ALA A 137 -19.31 -4.71 -3.30
C ALA A 137 -19.10 -4.29 -4.77
N HIS A 138 -18.03 -3.55 -5.07
CA HIS A 138 -17.66 -3.15 -6.42
C HIS A 138 -17.41 -4.37 -7.33
N LEU A 139 -16.62 -5.35 -6.85
CA LEU A 139 -16.39 -6.60 -7.57
C LEU A 139 -17.72 -7.37 -7.80
N GLN A 140 -18.52 -7.57 -6.74
CA GLN A 140 -19.80 -8.28 -6.84
C GLN A 140 -20.77 -7.63 -7.82
N GLN A 141 -20.89 -6.30 -7.77
CA GLN A 141 -21.81 -5.54 -8.61
C GLN A 141 -21.40 -5.59 -10.10
N HIS A 142 -20.13 -5.45 -10.40
CA HIS A 142 -19.68 -5.26 -11.79
C HIS A 142 -19.26 -6.56 -12.48
N ILE A 143 -18.75 -7.54 -11.75
CA ILE A 143 -18.26 -8.78 -12.36
C ILE A 143 -18.84 -10.07 -11.75
N GLY A 144 -19.71 -9.97 -10.75
CA GLY A 144 -20.34 -11.10 -10.08
C GLY A 144 -21.22 -12.00 -10.95
N THR A 145 -21.64 -11.51 -12.14
CA THR A 145 -22.35 -12.32 -13.15
C THR A 145 -21.41 -13.06 -14.11
N ARG A 146 -20.11 -12.71 -14.12
CA ARG A 146 -19.08 -13.26 -15.01
C ARG A 146 -18.14 -14.24 -14.30
N CYS A 147 -17.93 -14.05 -13.00
CA CYS A 147 -17.12 -14.91 -12.15
C CYS A 147 -17.66 -14.92 -10.73
N THR A 148 -17.30 -15.94 -9.96
CA THR A 148 -17.63 -16.00 -8.53
C THR A 148 -16.68 -15.06 -7.77
N VAL A 149 -17.26 -14.14 -6.99
CA VAL A 149 -16.54 -13.25 -6.07
C VAL A 149 -16.72 -13.79 -4.67
N GLN A 150 -15.68 -14.37 -4.10
CA GLN A 150 -15.71 -15.01 -2.79
C GLN A 150 -14.80 -14.30 -1.80
N PRO A 151 -15.33 -13.47 -0.88
CA PRO A 151 -14.56 -12.93 0.24
C PRO A 151 -14.07 -14.06 1.16
N LEU A 152 -12.91 -13.87 1.78
CA LEU A 152 -12.26 -14.82 2.68
C LEU A 152 -12.15 -14.24 4.12
N PRO A 153 -13.26 -14.05 4.84
CA PRO A 153 -13.24 -13.45 6.18
C PRO A 153 -12.51 -14.31 7.22
N GLU A 154 -12.42 -15.61 6.97
CA GLU A 154 -11.75 -16.59 7.84
C GLU A 154 -10.26 -16.76 7.55
N GLN A 155 -9.65 -15.83 6.78
CA GLN A 155 -8.23 -15.80 6.52
C GLN A 155 -7.59 -14.57 7.19
N ALA A 156 -6.52 -14.81 7.94
CA ALA A 156 -5.59 -13.80 8.41
C ALA A 156 -4.53 -13.54 7.34
N LEU A 157 -3.90 -12.37 7.40
CA LEU A 157 -2.77 -12.01 6.54
C LEU A 157 -1.63 -11.51 7.43
N LEU A 158 -0.49 -12.18 7.35
CA LEU A 158 0.74 -11.82 8.06
C LEU A 158 1.79 -11.36 7.04
N ALA A 159 2.57 -10.32 7.36
CA ALA A 159 3.70 -9.93 6.53
C ALA A 159 5.00 -10.11 7.32
N LEU A 160 5.93 -10.90 6.76
CA LEU A 160 7.28 -11.09 7.28
C LEU A 160 8.27 -10.38 6.36
N GLN A 161 8.86 -9.28 6.81
CA GLN A 161 9.59 -8.34 5.97
C GLN A 161 11.01 -8.07 6.52
N GLY A 162 11.97 -7.95 5.63
CA GLY A 162 13.36 -7.64 5.95
C GLY A 162 14.32 -8.60 5.26
N PRO A 163 15.64 -8.28 5.20
CA PRO A 163 16.64 -9.08 4.48
C PRO A 163 16.81 -10.50 5.03
N GLN A 164 16.42 -10.74 6.29
CA GLN A 164 16.47 -12.07 6.92
C GLN A 164 15.10 -12.79 6.94
N ALA A 165 14.06 -12.20 6.36
CA ALA A 165 12.74 -12.83 6.31
C ALA A 165 12.77 -14.19 5.61
N VAL A 166 13.54 -14.30 4.53
CA VAL A 166 13.70 -15.58 3.81
C VAL A 166 14.39 -16.63 4.67
N THR A 167 15.34 -16.25 5.52
CA THR A 167 16.04 -17.17 6.44
C THR A 167 15.08 -17.71 7.50
N ALA A 168 14.28 -16.86 8.11
CA ALA A 168 13.30 -17.25 9.11
C ALA A 168 12.22 -18.16 8.50
N LEU A 169 11.66 -17.79 7.37
CA LEU A 169 10.57 -18.55 6.74
C LEU A 169 11.06 -19.89 6.20
N ALA A 170 12.28 -19.96 5.66
CA ALA A 170 12.86 -21.18 5.13
C ALA A 170 13.12 -22.27 6.19
N ARG A 171 13.26 -21.91 7.48
CA ARG A 171 13.32 -22.90 8.57
C ARG A 171 11.97 -23.62 8.76
N LEU A 172 10.86 -22.97 8.41
CA LEU A 172 9.54 -23.62 8.43
C LEU A 172 9.28 -24.41 7.14
N ASN A 173 9.75 -23.89 5.99
CA ASN A 173 9.68 -24.59 4.71
C ASN A 173 10.73 -24.03 3.74
N PRO A 174 11.79 -24.81 3.37
CA PRO A 174 12.87 -24.34 2.52
C PRO A 174 12.45 -24.01 1.08
N GLU A 175 11.32 -24.54 0.60
CA GLU A 175 10.84 -24.29 -0.76
C GLU A 175 10.44 -22.82 -1.00
N VAL A 176 10.17 -22.04 0.08
CA VAL A 176 9.83 -20.61 -0.05
C VAL A 176 10.97 -19.79 -0.67
N GLN A 177 12.22 -20.28 -0.57
CA GLN A 177 13.40 -19.64 -1.18
C GLN A 177 13.33 -19.58 -2.71
N LYS A 178 12.54 -20.46 -3.33
CA LYS A 178 12.36 -20.49 -4.80
C LYS A 178 11.46 -19.35 -5.31
N LEU A 179 10.68 -18.72 -4.43
CA LEU A 179 9.90 -17.55 -4.81
C LEU A 179 10.84 -16.39 -5.12
N VAL A 180 10.48 -15.60 -6.11
CA VAL A 180 11.08 -14.30 -6.42
C VAL A 180 10.05 -13.20 -6.20
N PHE A 181 10.49 -11.96 -6.17
CA PHE A 181 9.59 -10.81 -6.00
C PHE A 181 8.41 -10.85 -6.98
N MET A 182 7.20 -10.62 -6.47
CA MET A 182 5.92 -10.69 -7.20
C MET A 182 5.59 -12.10 -7.72
N THR A 183 5.93 -13.12 -6.93
CA THR A 183 5.43 -14.50 -7.14
C THR A 183 4.86 -15.07 -5.87
N GLY A 184 4.04 -16.13 -5.99
CA GLY A 184 3.44 -16.80 -4.84
C GLY A 184 3.36 -18.32 -5.01
N GLY A 185 2.86 -18.99 -3.98
CA GLY A 185 2.68 -20.44 -4.00
C GLY A 185 1.98 -20.93 -2.72
N HIS A 186 1.57 -22.20 -2.74
CA HIS A 186 1.04 -22.89 -1.57
C HIS A 186 2.16 -23.58 -0.82
N PHE A 187 2.23 -23.37 0.50
CA PHE A 187 3.26 -23.95 1.36
C PHE A 187 2.64 -24.43 2.68
N THR A 188 3.22 -25.48 3.25
CA THR A 188 2.93 -25.87 4.63
C THR A 188 3.96 -25.22 5.53
N LEU A 189 3.53 -24.30 6.42
CA LEU A 189 4.37 -23.60 7.39
C LEU A 189 3.96 -24.02 8.80
N ALA A 190 4.89 -24.53 9.61
CA ALA A 190 4.58 -25.05 10.96
C ALA A 190 3.39 -26.04 11.00
N GLY A 191 3.23 -26.86 9.96
CA GLY A 191 2.11 -27.79 9.81
C GLY A 191 0.81 -27.18 9.29
N ILE A 192 0.79 -25.89 8.96
CA ILE A 192 -0.39 -25.12 8.51
C ILE A 192 -0.30 -24.87 7.01
N GLY A 193 -1.38 -25.15 6.28
CA GLY A 193 -1.50 -24.81 4.86
C GLY A 193 -1.66 -23.29 4.67
N CYS A 194 -0.73 -22.67 3.97
CA CYS A 194 -0.71 -21.23 3.72
C CYS A 194 -0.59 -20.93 2.22
N PHE A 195 -1.11 -19.77 1.80
CA PHE A 195 -0.74 -19.18 0.52
C PHE A 195 0.25 -18.04 0.78
N VAL A 196 1.42 -18.11 0.15
CA VAL A 196 2.53 -17.18 0.41
C VAL A 196 2.86 -16.44 -0.87
N THR A 197 3.01 -15.11 -0.79
CA THR A 197 3.58 -14.29 -1.87
C THR A 197 4.89 -13.67 -1.41
N ARG A 198 5.88 -13.53 -2.32
CA ARG A 198 7.11 -12.78 -2.04
C ARG A 198 6.90 -11.34 -2.48
N SER A 199 6.37 -10.56 -1.57
CA SER A 199 5.95 -9.17 -1.75
C SER A 199 5.84 -8.48 -0.40
N GLY A 200 5.54 -7.18 -0.40
CA GLY A 200 5.34 -6.42 0.82
C GLY A 200 5.29 -4.93 0.61
N TYR A 201 5.21 -4.19 1.71
CA TYR A 201 4.97 -2.75 1.76
C TYR A 201 6.07 -2.00 2.52
N THR A 202 7.30 -2.50 2.48
CA THR A 202 8.44 -1.97 3.25
C THR A 202 9.62 -1.50 2.41
N GLY A 203 9.67 -1.89 1.14
CA GLY A 203 10.85 -1.74 0.31
C GLY A 203 11.91 -2.81 0.52
N GLU A 204 11.80 -3.63 1.58
CA GLU A 204 12.65 -4.78 1.81
C GLU A 204 12.12 -6.04 1.13
N ASP A 205 12.97 -7.05 1.02
CA ASP A 205 12.53 -8.41 0.68
C ASP A 205 11.62 -8.95 1.77
N GLY A 206 10.71 -9.84 1.41
CA GLY A 206 9.81 -10.42 2.38
C GLY A 206 8.60 -11.11 1.77
N PHE A 207 7.71 -11.56 2.64
CA PHE A 207 6.56 -12.39 2.27
C PHE A 207 5.29 -11.87 2.91
N GLU A 208 4.18 -12.06 2.21
CA GLU A 208 2.83 -11.96 2.76
C GLU A 208 2.23 -13.36 2.80
N ILE A 209 1.64 -13.73 3.93
CA ILE A 209 1.24 -15.10 4.25
C ILE A 209 -0.25 -15.11 4.61
N SER A 210 -1.08 -15.61 3.71
CA SER A 210 -2.50 -15.89 3.98
C SER A 210 -2.62 -17.22 4.71
N VAL A 211 -3.23 -17.19 5.88
CA VAL A 211 -3.33 -18.33 6.82
C VAL A 211 -4.73 -18.39 7.43
N PRO A 212 -5.31 -19.57 7.71
CA PRO A 212 -6.58 -19.66 8.41
C PRO A 212 -6.55 -18.91 9.74
N SER A 213 -7.56 -18.06 9.99
CA SER A 213 -7.61 -17.18 11.17
C SER A 213 -7.43 -17.94 12.49
N GLY A 214 -8.03 -19.15 12.62
CA GLY A 214 -7.87 -19.99 13.82
C GLY A 214 -6.47 -20.57 14.04
N GLN A 215 -5.56 -20.42 13.04
CA GLN A 215 -4.18 -20.92 13.12
C GLN A 215 -3.15 -19.79 13.01
N ALA A 216 -3.62 -18.54 12.88
CA ALA A 216 -2.75 -17.37 12.69
C ALA A 216 -1.81 -17.15 13.88
N GLU A 217 -2.30 -17.31 15.12
CA GLU A 217 -1.48 -17.16 16.32
C GLU A 217 -0.40 -18.25 16.41
N GLN A 218 -0.73 -19.51 16.08
CA GLN A 218 0.26 -20.59 16.04
C GLN A 218 1.40 -20.25 15.07
N LEU A 219 1.08 -19.78 13.87
CA LEU A 219 2.08 -19.38 12.89
C LEU A 219 2.89 -18.15 13.35
N ALA A 220 2.21 -17.14 13.89
CA ALA A 220 2.87 -15.94 14.40
C ALA A 220 3.88 -16.27 15.50
N ARG A 221 3.50 -17.13 16.47
CA ARG A 221 4.41 -17.58 17.52
C ARG A 221 5.58 -18.41 16.99
N ALA A 222 5.37 -19.26 15.98
CA ALA A 222 6.46 -20.01 15.33
C ALA A 222 7.45 -19.09 14.60
N LEU A 223 6.98 -18.00 14.01
CA LEU A 223 7.84 -16.97 13.39
C LEU A 223 8.55 -16.13 14.43
N LEU A 224 7.85 -15.65 15.47
CA LEU A 224 8.44 -14.86 16.57
C LEU A 224 9.44 -15.65 17.43
N ALA A 225 9.41 -16.97 17.38
CA ALA A 225 10.42 -17.83 18.04
C ALA A 225 11.77 -17.84 17.28
N GLN A 226 11.83 -17.31 16.05
CA GLN A 226 13.07 -17.20 15.30
C GLN A 226 13.90 -16.00 15.81
N PRO A 227 15.22 -16.13 15.97
CA PRO A 227 16.05 -15.11 16.65
C PRO A 227 16.09 -13.76 15.95
N GLU A 228 15.88 -13.73 14.62
CA GLU A 228 15.88 -12.52 13.81
C GLU A 228 14.52 -11.85 13.70
N VAL A 229 13.43 -12.43 14.22
CA VAL A 229 12.08 -11.93 14.03
C VAL A 229 11.58 -11.16 15.25
N LEU A 230 11.15 -9.92 15.05
CA LEU A 230 10.45 -9.12 16.05
C LEU A 230 9.05 -8.71 15.55
N PRO A 231 8.08 -8.51 16.45
CA PRO A 231 6.80 -7.95 16.11
C PRO A 231 6.95 -6.46 15.78
N ILE A 232 6.26 -6.01 14.74
CA ILE A 232 6.37 -4.64 14.20
C ILE A 232 4.99 -4.01 14.07
N GLY A 233 4.85 -2.77 14.55
CA GLY A 233 3.60 -2.03 14.51
C GLY A 233 3.44 -1.15 13.27
N LEU A 234 2.23 -0.57 13.15
CA LEU A 234 1.84 0.30 12.03
C LEU A 234 2.71 1.55 11.89
N GLY A 235 3.26 2.07 13.00
CA GLY A 235 4.13 3.25 12.95
C GLY A 235 5.42 3.00 12.17
N ALA A 236 6.05 1.84 12.36
CA ALA A 236 7.21 1.45 11.57
C ALA A 236 6.82 1.08 10.13
N ARG A 237 5.67 0.40 9.93
CA ARG A 237 5.13 0.13 8.59
C ARG A 237 4.99 1.43 7.77
N ASP A 238 4.48 2.51 8.37
CA ASP A 238 4.30 3.79 7.70
C ASP A 238 5.64 4.45 7.34
N THR A 239 6.62 4.46 8.23
CA THR A 239 7.93 5.03 7.91
C THR A 239 8.70 4.21 6.86
N LEU A 240 8.56 2.88 6.86
CA LEU A 240 9.18 1.97 5.89
C LEU A 240 8.60 2.17 4.49
N ARG A 241 7.26 2.17 4.36
CA ARG A 241 6.60 2.39 3.06
C ARG A 241 6.92 3.77 2.48
N LEU A 242 6.98 4.81 3.35
CA LEU A 242 7.30 6.18 2.95
C LEU A 242 8.71 6.27 2.37
N GLU A 243 9.71 5.67 3.01
CA GLU A 243 11.07 5.60 2.48
C GLU A 243 11.16 4.81 1.17
N ALA A 244 10.32 3.78 1.01
CA ALA A 244 10.20 3.02 -0.23
C ALA A 244 9.42 3.77 -1.33
N GLY A 245 8.86 4.96 -1.03
CA GLY A 245 8.09 5.76 -1.99
C GLY A 245 6.73 5.15 -2.36
N LEU A 246 6.21 4.21 -1.55
CA LEU A 246 4.94 3.53 -1.76
C LEU A 246 3.77 4.40 -1.28
N CYS A 247 2.70 4.44 -2.07
CA CYS A 247 1.50 5.21 -1.75
C CYS A 247 0.74 4.62 -0.58
N LEU A 248 0.09 5.49 0.20
CA LEU A 248 -0.96 5.14 1.14
C LEU A 248 -2.30 5.64 0.58
N TYR A 249 -3.23 4.72 0.33
CA TYR A 249 -4.56 5.08 -0.15
C TYR A 249 -5.30 5.96 0.87
N GLY A 250 -6.02 6.95 0.38
CA GLY A 250 -6.69 7.97 1.19
C GLY A 250 -5.80 9.16 1.56
N HIS A 251 -4.47 9.06 1.32
CA HIS A 251 -3.48 10.11 1.59
C HIS A 251 -2.74 10.52 0.31
N ASP A 252 -1.97 9.58 -0.28
CA ASP A 252 -1.15 9.84 -1.47
C ASP A 252 -1.91 9.62 -2.78
N ILE A 253 -2.94 8.80 -2.76
CA ILE A 253 -3.85 8.51 -3.88
C ILE A 253 -5.27 8.40 -3.36
N ASP A 254 -6.22 8.86 -4.16
CA ASP A 254 -7.64 8.89 -3.86
C ASP A 254 -8.50 8.96 -5.13
N THR A 255 -9.82 9.13 -4.96
CA THR A 255 -10.81 9.23 -6.04
C THR A 255 -10.63 10.45 -6.94
N THR A 256 -9.78 11.41 -6.60
CA THR A 256 -9.49 12.63 -7.37
C THR A 256 -8.11 12.60 -8.03
N THR A 257 -7.35 11.51 -7.84
CA THR A 257 -5.98 11.35 -8.32
C THR A 257 -5.93 10.27 -9.38
N THR A 258 -5.42 10.59 -10.57
CA THR A 258 -5.23 9.60 -11.63
C THR A 258 -3.91 8.82 -11.46
N PRO A 259 -3.78 7.61 -12.05
CA PRO A 259 -2.51 6.87 -12.04
C PRO A 259 -1.34 7.65 -12.66
N VAL A 260 -1.60 8.60 -13.57
CA VAL A 260 -0.57 9.45 -14.19
C VAL A 260 -0.10 10.51 -13.22
N GLU A 261 -1.01 11.21 -12.54
CA GLU A 261 -0.69 12.15 -11.48
C GLU A 261 0.04 11.45 -10.31
N GLY A 262 -0.43 10.25 -9.93
CA GLY A 262 0.15 9.43 -8.87
C GLY A 262 1.52 8.83 -9.18
N ALA A 263 2.07 9.06 -10.40
CA ALA A 263 3.33 8.45 -10.86
C ALA A 263 3.29 6.90 -10.84
N LEU A 264 2.12 6.31 -11.13
CA LEU A 264 1.84 4.86 -11.12
C LEU A 264 1.71 4.27 -12.54
N THR A 265 2.17 4.99 -13.56
CA THR A 265 2.07 4.57 -14.97
C THR A 265 2.81 3.27 -15.27
N TRP A 266 3.76 2.87 -14.42
CA TRP A 266 4.47 1.59 -14.51
C TRP A 266 3.52 0.38 -14.30
N ALA A 267 2.42 0.56 -13.58
CA ALA A 267 1.40 -0.48 -13.36
C ALA A 267 0.54 -0.73 -14.60
N ILE A 268 0.51 0.20 -15.56
CA ILE A 268 -0.30 0.09 -16.78
C ILE A 268 0.57 -0.50 -17.89
N GLN A 269 0.39 -1.77 -18.22
CA GLN A 269 1.17 -2.47 -19.24
C GLN A 269 0.85 -1.95 -20.65
N LYS A 270 1.79 -2.14 -21.60
CA LYS A 270 1.64 -1.66 -22.99
C LYS A 270 0.37 -2.16 -23.67
N VAL A 271 -0.04 -3.40 -23.39
CA VAL A 271 -1.25 -4.03 -23.95
C VAL A 271 -2.53 -3.28 -23.55
N ARG A 272 -2.52 -2.55 -22.43
CA ARG A 272 -3.66 -1.76 -21.91
C ARG A 272 -3.63 -0.30 -22.33
N ARG A 273 -2.52 0.19 -22.94
CA ARG A 273 -2.36 1.57 -23.42
C ARG A 273 -2.86 1.72 -24.86
N ALA A 274 -3.00 2.95 -25.33
CA ALA A 274 -3.36 3.24 -26.72
C ALA A 274 -2.50 2.45 -27.72
N GLY A 275 -3.15 1.80 -28.69
CA GLY A 275 -2.50 0.91 -29.66
C GLY A 275 -2.23 -0.52 -29.16
N GLY A 276 -2.44 -0.81 -27.89
CA GLY A 276 -2.35 -2.17 -27.35
C GLY A 276 -3.58 -3.02 -27.70
N ALA A 277 -3.41 -4.35 -27.74
CA ALA A 277 -4.46 -5.29 -28.15
C ALA A 277 -5.72 -5.26 -27.25
N ARG A 278 -5.58 -4.84 -25.99
CA ARG A 278 -6.66 -4.68 -25.00
C ARG A 278 -6.65 -3.26 -24.41
N ALA A 279 -6.44 -2.26 -25.27
CA ALA A 279 -6.43 -0.85 -24.86
C ALA A 279 -7.79 -0.42 -24.29
N GLY A 280 -7.79 0.32 -23.19
CA GLY A 280 -9.02 0.86 -22.58
C GLY A 280 -9.92 -0.23 -21.97
N GLY A 281 -11.24 -0.01 -21.99
CA GLY A 281 -12.24 -0.97 -21.49
C GLY A 281 -12.34 -1.05 -19.96
N TYR A 282 -11.86 -0.04 -19.24
CA TYR A 282 -11.97 0.15 -17.79
C TYR A 282 -12.45 1.56 -17.47
N PRO A 283 -13.00 1.84 -16.29
CA PRO A 283 -13.49 3.17 -15.95
C PRO A 283 -12.39 4.23 -16.04
N GLY A 284 -12.65 5.36 -16.69
CA GLY A 284 -11.69 6.46 -16.86
C GLY A 284 -10.60 6.23 -17.90
N ALA A 285 -10.74 5.20 -18.76
CA ALA A 285 -9.75 4.85 -19.78
C ALA A 285 -9.42 6.02 -20.73
N ASP A 286 -10.43 6.82 -21.11
CA ASP A 286 -10.24 7.95 -22.01
C ASP A 286 -9.38 9.06 -21.35
N VAL A 287 -9.64 9.35 -20.08
CA VAL A 287 -8.89 10.34 -19.30
C VAL A 287 -7.44 9.89 -19.12
N ILE A 288 -7.25 8.67 -18.60
CA ILE A 288 -5.91 8.09 -18.35
C ILE A 288 -5.14 7.95 -19.66
N GLY A 289 -5.81 7.49 -20.73
CA GLY A 289 -5.22 7.35 -22.07
C GLY A 289 -4.75 8.68 -22.66
N ALA A 290 -5.55 9.74 -22.54
CA ALA A 290 -5.18 11.09 -22.99
C ALA A 290 -3.96 11.63 -22.21
N GLN A 291 -3.93 11.45 -20.89
CA GLN A 291 -2.79 11.86 -20.05
C GLN A 291 -1.50 11.11 -20.41
N LEU A 292 -1.59 9.78 -20.65
CA LEU A 292 -0.44 8.96 -21.08
C LEU A 292 0.08 9.38 -22.46
N ALA A 293 -0.81 9.68 -23.42
CA ALA A 293 -0.42 10.08 -24.79
C ALA A 293 0.32 11.42 -24.82
N GLN A 294 -0.09 12.38 -24.02
CA GLN A 294 0.54 13.69 -23.93
C GLN A 294 1.94 13.58 -23.29
N GLY A 295 2.16 12.65 -22.35
CA GLY A 295 3.47 12.38 -21.75
C GLY A 295 4.46 11.74 -22.70
N ALA A 296 4.00 10.98 -23.71
CA ALA A 296 4.85 10.33 -24.71
C ALA A 296 5.52 11.33 -25.69
N ASN A 297 4.97 12.54 -25.83
CA ASN A 297 5.46 13.57 -26.78
C ASN A 297 6.51 14.53 -26.16
N GLY A 298 7.14 14.16 -25.01
CA GLY A 298 8.17 14.97 -24.35
C GLY A 298 7.65 16.20 -23.59
N VAL A 299 6.33 16.45 -23.63
CA VAL A 299 5.65 17.33 -22.69
C VAL A 299 5.43 16.50 -21.42
N GLN A 300 5.82 17.03 -20.25
CA GLN A 300 5.61 16.35 -18.97
C GLN A 300 4.12 16.03 -18.83
N GLY A 301 3.73 14.79 -19.08
CA GLY A 301 2.42 14.17 -19.27
C GLY A 301 1.25 15.11 -18.98
N GLY A 302 0.18 15.10 -19.78
CA GLY A 302 -0.96 16.04 -19.75
C GLY A 302 -1.70 16.18 -18.42
N VAL A 303 -0.97 16.26 -17.33
CA VAL A 303 -1.44 16.49 -15.97
C VAL A 303 -0.87 17.81 -15.43
N SER A 304 -1.67 18.54 -14.69
CA SER A 304 -1.26 19.82 -14.08
C SER A 304 -0.39 19.65 -12.85
N ARG A 305 -0.48 18.49 -12.20
CA ARG A 305 0.26 18.14 -10.98
C ARG A 305 0.81 16.71 -11.06
N LYS A 306 1.85 16.41 -10.30
CA LYS A 306 2.42 15.05 -10.21
C LYS A 306 2.96 14.77 -8.82
N ARG A 307 2.82 13.53 -8.37
CA ARG A 307 3.42 13.06 -7.12
C ARG A 307 4.93 12.97 -7.24
N VAL A 308 5.63 13.52 -6.25
CA VAL A 308 7.09 13.52 -6.13
C VAL A 308 7.52 13.15 -4.71
N GLY A 309 8.79 12.77 -4.56
CA GLY A 309 9.48 12.71 -3.28
C GLY A 309 10.08 14.07 -2.93
N LEU A 310 10.03 14.43 -1.66
CA LEU A 310 10.69 15.61 -1.10
C LEU A 310 11.60 15.20 0.05
N ILE A 311 12.80 15.77 0.10
CA ILE A 311 13.79 15.54 1.17
C ILE A 311 14.26 16.87 1.73
N SER A 312 14.49 16.96 3.03
CA SER A 312 15.02 18.15 3.70
C SER A 312 16.32 17.86 4.44
N THR A 313 17.22 18.83 4.47
CA THR A 313 18.42 18.83 5.34
C THR A 313 18.11 19.43 6.71
N GLU A 314 17.00 20.15 6.86
CA GLU A 314 16.52 20.65 8.15
C GLU A 314 15.94 19.51 8.98
N ARG A 315 16.03 19.61 10.31
CA ARG A 315 15.52 18.55 11.21
C ARG A 315 14.01 18.61 11.48
N MET A 316 13.31 19.61 10.92
CA MET A 316 11.87 19.80 11.14
C MET A 316 11.07 18.84 10.25
N PRO A 317 10.34 17.86 10.80
CA PRO A 317 9.49 16.99 10.01
C PRO A 317 8.35 17.78 9.38
N VAL A 318 8.13 17.56 8.10
CA VAL A 318 6.96 18.07 7.37
C VAL A 318 5.90 16.97 7.41
N ARG A 319 4.66 17.34 7.70
CA ARG A 319 3.55 16.41 7.84
C ARG A 319 2.55 16.59 6.70
N GLU A 320 1.69 15.59 6.55
CA GLU A 320 0.53 15.65 5.67
C GLU A 320 -0.23 16.98 5.82
N GLY A 321 -0.73 17.50 4.71
CA GLY A 321 -1.49 18.74 4.64
C GLY A 321 -0.64 20.00 4.56
N ALA A 322 0.67 19.94 4.77
CA ALA A 322 1.54 21.11 4.63
C ALA A 322 1.49 21.64 3.19
N GLN A 323 1.26 22.94 3.03
CA GLN A 323 1.34 23.63 1.75
C GLN A 323 2.78 23.66 1.26
N VAL A 324 2.98 23.46 -0.04
CA VAL A 324 4.28 23.64 -0.68
C VAL A 324 4.23 24.90 -1.55
N VAL A 325 5.25 25.75 -1.41
CA VAL A 325 5.40 27.02 -2.14
C VAL A 325 6.73 27.05 -2.88
N ASP A 326 6.82 27.88 -3.92
CA ASP A 326 8.07 28.20 -4.62
C ASP A 326 8.91 29.24 -3.84
N ALA A 327 10.04 29.62 -4.40
CA ALA A 327 10.94 30.65 -3.80
C ALA A 327 10.25 32.01 -3.63
N ALA A 328 9.31 32.37 -4.50
CA ALA A 328 8.54 33.62 -4.41
C ALA A 328 7.41 33.53 -3.37
N GLY A 329 7.07 32.32 -2.90
CA GLY A 329 5.99 32.08 -1.95
C GLY A 329 4.65 31.76 -2.62
N ALA A 330 4.61 31.54 -3.92
CA ALA A 330 3.40 31.12 -4.60
C ALA A 330 3.10 29.64 -4.31
N PRO A 331 1.84 29.28 -4.02
CA PRO A 331 1.43 27.89 -3.81
C PRO A 331 1.66 27.04 -5.08
N ILE A 332 2.41 25.95 -4.92
CA ILE A 332 2.70 25.02 -6.03
C ILE A 332 2.28 23.57 -5.71
N GLY A 333 1.83 23.29 -4.49
CA GLY A 333 1.44 21.94 -4.14
C GLY A 333 1.13 21.71 -2.67
N ARG A 334 1.03 20.42 -2.31
CA ARG A 334 0.70 19.98 -0.95
C ARG A 334 1.35 18.64 -0.62
N VAL A 335 1.80 18.48 0.60
CA VAL A 335 2.30 17.22 1.16
C VAL A 335 1.14 16.29 1.46
N THR A 336 1.27 15.02 1.06
CA THR A 336 0.28 13.96 1.27
C THR A 336 0.72 12.93 2.32
N SER A 337 2.02 12.72 2.44
CA SER A 337 2.63 11.91 3.51
C SER A 337 3.96 12.53 3.91
N GLY A 338 4.31 12.49 5.20
CA GLY A 338 5.59 13.04 5.62
C GLY A 338 5.99 12.65 7.03
N SER A 339 7.26 12.29 7.19
CA SER A 339 7.85 11.88 8.47
C SER A 339 9.36 12.11 8.48
N LEU A 340 9.99 11.80 9.61
CA LEU A 340 11.43 11.51 9.61
C LEU A 340 11.64 10.16 8.94
N GLY A 341 12.59 10.06 8.00
CA GLY A 341 13.08 8.79 7.44
C GLY A 341 14.15 8.20 8.36
N PRO A 342 13.86 7.12 9.10
CA PRO A 342 14.81 6.61 10.12
C PRO A 342 16.09 6.02 9.53
N SER A 343 16.06 5.50 8.29
CA SER A 343 17.24 4.94 7.61
C SER A 343 18.20 6.03 7.16
N ILE A 344 17.66 7.14 6.63
CA ILE A 344 18.49 8.25 6.10
C ILE A 344 18.66 9.40 7.09
N ASN A 345 17.96 9.33 8.24
CA ASN A 345 17.97 10.33 9.31
C ASN A 345 17.67 11.77 8.82
N GLN A 346 16.75 11.89 7.87
CA GLN A 346 16.30 13.15 7.27
C GLN A 346 14.78 13.16 7.15
N PRO A 347 14.11 14.33 7.23
CA PRO A 347 12.71 14.43 6.90
C PRO A 347 12.47 14.13 5.41
N VAL A 348 11.49 13.26 5.15
CA VAL A 348 11.02 12.90 3.82
C VAL A 348 9.53 13.07 3.72
N ALA A 349 9.05 13.38 2.53
CA ALA A 349 7.64 13.51 2.26
C ALA A 349 7.29 13.06 0.82
N LEU A 350 6.05 12.63 0.63
CA LEU A 350 5.41 12.56 -0.67
C LEU A 350 4.51 13.80 -0.82
N ALA A 351 4.49 14.38 -2.00
CA ALA A 351 3.71 15.58 -2.27
C ALA A 351 3.24 15.61 -3.72
N TYR A 352 2.11 16.27 -3.97
CA TYR A 352 1.73 16.69 -5.32
C TYR A 352 2.23 18.10 -5.56
N LEU A 353 2.99 18.28 -6.64
CA LEU A 353 3.47 19.59 -7.10
C LEU A 353 2.96 19.86 -8.50
N ALA A 354 2.77 21.14 -8.82
CA ALA A 354 2.60 21.60 -10.21
C ALA A 354 3.74 21.04 -11.07
N THR A 355 3.43 20.53 -12.27
CA THR A 355 4.37 19.79 -13.13
C THR A 355 5.63 20.56 -13.46
N SER A 356 5.57 21.91 -13.52
CA SER A 356 6.73 22.78 -13.70
C SER A 356 7.77 22.73 -12.59
N HIS A 357 7.44 22.15 -11.42
CA HIS A 357 8.30 22.08 -10.23
C HIS A 357 8.67 20.64 -9.83
N THR A 358 8.45 19.65 -10.71
CA THR A 358 8.66 18.23 -10.38
C THR A 358 10.02 17.67 -10.78
N ALA A 359 10.90 18.48 -11.38
CA ALA A 359 12.24 18.02 -11.75
C ALA A 359 13.09 17.72 -10.50
N ILE A 360 13.79 16.59 -10.50
CA ILE A 360 14.71 16.20 -9.41
C ILE A 360 15.75 17.32 -9.22
N GLY A 361 16.01 17.69 -7.96
CA GLY A 361 16.91 18.77 -7.57
C GLY A 361 16.22 20.14 -7.47
N THR A 362 14.95 20.27 -7.85
CA THR A 362 14.20 21.52 -7.68
C THR A 362 14.03 21.83 -6.19
N GLU A 363 14.42 23.05 -5.77
CA GLU A 363 14.18 23.56 -4.43
C GLU A 363 12.76 24.09 -4.32
N VAL A 364 12.07 23.67 -3.26
CA VAL A 364 10.71 24.09 -2.90
C VAL A 364 10.62 24.27 -1.38
N PHE A 365 9.57 24.89 -0.88
CA PHE A 365 9.44 25.16 0.55
C PHE A 365 8.10 24.62 1.08
N ALA A 366 8.16 23.78 2.12
CA ALA A 366 6.97 23.37 2.86
C ALA A 366 6.66 24.38 3.96
N VAL A 367 5.41 24.78 4.10
CA VAL A 367 4.97 25.72 5.13
C VAL A 367 4.53 24.97 6.38
N VAL A 368 5.27 25.14 7.48
CA VAL A 368 5.01 24.51 8.77
C VAL A 368 4.95 25.58 9.84
N ARG A 369 3.78 25.81 10.45
CA ARG A 369 3.59 26.86 11.48
C ARG A 369 4.16 28.22 11.05
N ASP A 370 3.79 28.66 9.85
CA ASP A 370 4.22 29.92 9.23
C ASP A 370 5.73 30.04 8.92
N LYS A 371 6.49 28.95 9.08
CA LYS A 371 7.89 28.86 8.67
C LYS A 371 8.01 28.11 7.35
N ARG A 372 8.91 28.58 6.48
CA ARG A 372 9.30 27.86 5.26
C ARG A 372 10.42 26.90 5.60
N VAL A 373 10.18 25.60 5.40
CA VAL A 373 11.16 24.53 5.53
C VAL A 373 11.66 24.19 4.13
N ALA A 374 12.94 24.39 3.89
CA ALA A 374 13.55 24.09 2.58
C ALA A 374 13.51 22.58 2.31
N MET A 375 13.01 22.21 1.14
CA MET A 375 12.96 20.83 0.66
C MET A 375 13.45 20.76 -0.78
N THR A 376 13.98 19.62 -1.16
CA THR A 376 14.43 19.34 -2.53
C THR A 376 13.62 18.19 -3.11
N VAL A 377 13.18 18.33 -4.35
CA VAL A 377 12.55 17.22 -5.10
C VAL A 377 13.57 16.10 -5.29
N ALA A 378 13.27 14.92 -4.79
CA ALA A 378 14.16 13.77 -4.79
C ALA A 378 13.60 12.61 -5.62
N ALA A 379 14.50 11.74 -6.09
CA ALA A 379 14.10 10.48 -6.70
C ALA A 379 13.45 9.55 -5.65
N LEU A 380 12.51 8.74 -6.11
CA LEU A 380 11.92 7.64 -5.33
C LEU A 380 12.44 6.29 -5.87
N PRO A 381 12.67 5.32 -4.99
CA PRO A 381 12.55 5.37 -3.52
C PRO A 381 13.67 6.20 -2.86
N PHE A 382 13.42 6.69 -1.62
CA PHE A 382 14.45 7.38 -0.83
C PHE A 382 15.57 6.43 -0.35
N VAL A 383 15.20 5.17 -0.12
CA VAL A 383 16.10 4.07 0.24
C VAL A 383 15.97 2.99 -0.84
N PRO A 384 17.07 2.49 -1.42
CA PRO A 384 17.01 1.44 -2.44
C PRO A 384 16.22 0.21 -1.97
N ASN A 385 15.39 -0.33 -2.85
CA ASN A 385 14.61 -1.52 -2.56
C ASN A 385 15.47 -2.79 -2.50
N GLY A 386 15.23 -3.65 -1.50
CA GLY A 386 15.92 -4.91 -1.27
C GLY A 386 15.24 -6.14 -1.90
N TYR A 387 14.33 -5.97 -2.85
CA TYR A 387 13.55 -7.07 -3.42
C TYR A 387 14.41 -8.14 -4.11
N PHE A 388 14.20 -9.41 -3.75
CA PHE A 388 14.87 -10.53 -4.41
C PHE A 388 14.22 -10.84 -5.76
N ARG A 389 14.98 -10.73 -6.83
CA ARG A 389 14.49 -10.91 -8.21
C ARG A 389 15.00 -12.18 -8.90
N GLY A 390 15.80 -13.00 -8.18
CA GLY A 390 16.45 -14.21 -8.68
C GLY A 390 17.88 -13.98 -9.14
#